data_f536a6eb3cb9572aedc5a19d86109805
#
_entry.id   f536a6eb3cb9572aedc5a19d86109805
#
_cell.length_a   1.000
_cell.length_b   1.000
_cell.length_c   1.000
_cell.angle_alpha   90.00
_cell.angle_beta   90.00
_cell.angle_gamma   90.00
#
_symmetry.space_group_name_H-M   'P 1'
#
loop_
_entity.id
_entity.type
_entity.pdbx_description
1 polymer ?
#
loop_
_entity_poly.entity_id
_entity_poly.type
_entity_poly.pdbx_seq_one_letter_code
_entity_poly.pdbx_strand_id
1 'polypeptide(L)'
;VGVKRLKTAEPILLEWLKNADAPTQKAIYHALSICGSSASLSTLEKAAKAAKYEWIPETDVTACYLRLLKTMVVNDEGHIAANAAKKLLKDTDKAYVRGAALDVIIEAEGKKAVSYILAALKDSNREYRVNALRLSENIADETLYANLAKTLKAKNNKKVKADILNWFGTNHVVSQIDAVITNMDSDDEEIAIAAITAAGKIGGDTALEALIAKLNSNHADAATKALLSFNGKINNNIMKALDADKAIRIAALNLASTRSMD
;
A
#
# COMPACT_ATOMS: atom_id res chain seq x y z
N VAL A 1 -32.40 -9.50 -7.16
CA VAL A 1 -31.77 -9.27 -8.48
C VAL A 1 -30.27 -9.16 -8.31
N GLY A 2 -29.77 -8.18 -7.58
CA GLY A 2 -28.33 -7.98 -7.36
C GLY A 2 -27.64 -9.20 -6.74
N VAL A 3 -28.20 -9.77 -5.68
CA VAL A 3 -27.64 -10.94 -4.98
C VAL A 3 -27.49 -12.15 -5.93
N LYS A 4 -28.44 -12.35 -6.86
CA LYS A 4 -28.39 -13.41 -7.88
C LYS A 4 -27.59 -13.04 -9.12
N ARG A 5 -27.03 -11.83 -9.20
CA ARG A 5 -26.27 -11.30 -10.35
C ARG A 5 -27.02 -11.46 -11.68
N LEU A 6 -28.32 -11.17 -11.68
CA LEU A 6 -29.16 -11.31 -12.89
C LEU A 6 -28.89 -10.13 -13.85
N LYS A 7 -27.94 -10.28 -14.75
CA LYS A 7 -27.56 -9.26 -15.75
C LYS A 7 -28.76 -8.81 -16.62
N THR A 8 -29.71 -9.69 -16.90
CA THR A 8 -30.93 -9.37 -17.67
C THR A 8 -31.85 -8.35 -16.98
N ALA A 9 -31.65 -8.08 -15.67
CA ALA A 9 -32.44 -7.08 -14.97
C ALA A 9 -31.88 -5.65 -15.12
N GLU A 10 -30.68 -5.48 -15.63
CA GLU A 10 -30.01 -4.17 -15.72
C GLU A 10 -30.84 -3.12 -16.49
N PRO A 11 -31.38 -3.39 -17.70
CA PRO A 11 -32.19 -2.40 -18.41
C PRO A 11 -33.45 -1.96 -17.65
N ILE A 12 -34.08 -2.90 -16.94
CA ILE A 12 -35.29 -2.63 -16.15
C ILE A 12 -34.93 -1.75 -14.94
N LEU A 13 -33.83 -2.05 -14.28
CA LEU A 13 -33.37 -1.25 -13.14
C LEU A 13 -33.01 0.19 -13.55
N LEU A 14 -32.37 0.37 -14.70
CA LEU A 14 -32.06 1.69 -15.27
C LEU A 14 -33.32 2.48 -15.61
N GLU A 15 -34.38 1.81 -16.11
CA GLU A 15 -35.67 2.46 -16.40
C GLU A 15 -36.37 2.88 -15.09
N TRP A 16 -36.44 2.01 -14.08
CA TRP A 16 -37.05 2.31 -12.79
C TRP A 16 -36.35 3.45 -12.06
N LEU A 17 -35.03 3.58 -12.22
CA LEU A 17 -34.25 4.63 -11.56
C LEU A 17 -34.73 6.04 -11.93
N LYS A 18 -35.32 6.24 -13.12
CA LYS A 18 -35.75 7.55 -13.62
C LYS A 18 -36.77 8.24 -12.72
N ASN A 19 -37.63 7.48 -12.06
CA ASN A 19 -38.72 8.00 -11.23
C ASN A 19 -38.68 7.48 -9.79
N ALA A 20 -37.55 6.92 -9.37
CA ALA A 20 -37.40 6.30 -8.05
C ALA A 20 -37.23 7.36 -6.96
N ASP A 21 -37.86 7.15 -5.82
CA ASP A 21 -37.56 7.86 -4.58
C ASP A 21 -36.19 7.42 -3.98
N ALA A 22 -35.70 8.14 -3.00
CA ALA A 22 -34.35 7.89 -2.46
C ALA A 22 -34.15 6.46 -1.93
N PRO A 23 -35.06 5.84 -1.16
CA PRO A 23 -34.92 4.43 -0.77
C PRO A 23 -34.85 3.46 -1.93
N THR A 24 -35.70 3.68 -2.95
CA THR A 24 -35.72 2.86 -4.18
C THR A 24 -34.45 3.08 -4.98
N GLN A 25 -33.95 4.32 -5.14
CA GLN A 25 -32.67 4.62 -5.77
C GLN A 25 -31.51 3.87 -5.12
N LYS A 26 -31.44 3.88 -3.78
CA LYS A 26 -30.43 3.13 -3.03
C LYS A 26 -30.46 1.63 -3.37
N ALA A 27 -31.63 1.02 -3.37
CA ALA A 27 -31.79 -0.39 -3.69
C ALA A 27 -31.36 -0.69 -5.15
N ILE A 28 -31.72 0.21 -6.08
CA ILE A 28 -31.36 0.07 -7.50
C ILE A 28 -29.85 0.25 -7.68
N TYR A 29 -29.22 1.28 -7.12
CA TYR A 29 -27.77 1.48 -7.19
C TYR A 29 -27.02 0.28 -6.62
N HIS A 30 -27.48 -0.25 -5.48
CA HIS A 30 -26.90 -1.46 -4.90
C HIS A 30 -27.04 -2.67 -5.85
N ALA A 31 -28.21 -2.88 -6.46
CA ALA A 31 -28.41 -3.96 -7.43
C ALA A 31 -27.50 -3.78 -8.66
N LEU A 32 -27.46 -2.59 -9.27
CA LEU A 32 -26.62 -2.26 -10.42
C LEU A 32 -25.13 -2.41 -10.11
N SER A 33 -24.69 -2.11 -8.88
CA SER A 33 -23.28 -2.29 -8.49
C SER A 33 -22.83 -3.76 -8.51
N ILE A 34 -23.77 -4.71 -8.46
CA ILE A 34 -23.49 -6.16 -8.39
C ILE A 34 -23.77 -6.87 -9.73
N CYS A 35 -24.82 -6.48 -10.44
CA CYS A 35 -25.23 -7.13 -11.68
C CYS A 35 -25.08 -6.26 -12.95
N GLY A 36 -24.69 -5.00 -12.78
CA GLY A 36 -24.53 -4.06 -13.88
C GLY A 36 -23.25 -4.27 -14.70
N SER A 37 -23.22 -3.57 -15.82
CA SER A 37 -22.16 -3.58 -16.80
C SER A 37 -21.76 -2.15 -17.18
N SER A 38 -21.03 -1.98 -18.27
CA SER A 38 -20.74 -0.68 -18.88
C SER A 38 -22.01 0.12 -19.25
N ALA A 39 -23.17 -0.53 -19.43
CA ALA A 39 -24.43 0.16 -19.64
C ALA A 39 -24.88 1.01 -18.44
N SER A 40 -24.58 0.56 -17.20
CA SER A 40 -24.88 1.30 -15.96
C SER A 40 -23.80 2.34 -15.60
N LEU A 41 -22.62 2.28 -16.21
CA LEU A 41 -21.45 3.05 -15.82
C LEU A 41 -21.73 4.56 -15.80
N SER A 42 -22.22 5.12 -16.90
CA SER A 42 -22.51 6.55 -17.01
C SER A 42 -23.53 7.06 -16.00
N THR A 43 -24.52 6.21 -15.66
CA THR A 43 -25.57 6.55 -14.71
C THR A 43 -25.01 6.66 -13.28
N LEU A 44 -24.25 5.66 -12.84
CA LEU A 44 -23.65 5.66 -11.50
C LEU A 44 -22.53 6.72 -11.40
N GLU A 45 -21.72 6.90 -12.44
CA GLU A 45 -20.70 7.95 -12.50
C GLU A 45 -21.30 9.34 -12.29
N LYS A 46 -22.35 9.67 -13.05
CA LYS A 46 -23.03 10.98 -12.93
C LYS A 46 -23.62 11.20 -11.54
N ALA A 47 -24.25 10.18 -10.99
CA ALA A 47 -24.85 10.27 -9.65
C ALA A 47 -23.78 10.39 -8.54
N ALA A 48 -22.70 9.62 -8.61
CA ALA A 48 -21.56 9.75 -7.68
C ALA A 48 -20.87 11.12 -7.79
N LYS A 49 -20.73 11.65 -9.01
CA LYS A 49 -20.17 12.99 -9.24
C LYS A 49 -21.08 14.10 -8.71
N ALA A 50 -22.40 13.98 -8.88
CA ALA A 50 -23.37 14.90 -8.30
C ALA A 50 -23.33 14.88 -6.76
N ALA A 51 -23.06 13.72 -6.16
CA ALA A 51 -22.80 13.54 -4.74
C ALA A 51 -21.38 14.02 -4.33
N LYS A 52 -20.59 14.62 -5.23
CA LYS A 52 -19.19 15.03 -5.00
C LYS A 52 -18.31 13.90 -4.44
N TYR A 53 -18.65 12.67 -4.78
CA TYR A 53 -18.03 11.45 -4.30
C TYR A 53 -18.06 11.34 -2.76
N GLU A 54 -19.03 12.01 -2.11
CA GLU A 54 -19.26 11.84 -0.68
C GLU A 54 -19.97 10.51 -0.40
N TRP A 55 -19.82 10.04 0.84
CA TRP A 55 -20.67 9.00 1.33
C TRP A 55 -22.01 9.60 1.75
N ILE A 56 -23.06 9.29 1.01
CA ILE A 56 -24.44 9.73 1.29
C ILE A 56 -25.24 8.49 1.71
N PRO A 57 -25.59 8.35 3.01
CA PRO A 57 -26.25 7.14 3.52
C PRO A 57 -27.58 6.83 2.83
N GLU A 58 -28.28 7.86 2.34
CA GLU A 58 -29.59 7.73 1.69
C GLU A 58 -29.51 7.00 0.35
N THR A 59 -28.43 7.18 -0.38
CA THR A 59 -28.27 6.59 -1.73
C THR A 59 -27.10 5.61 -1.83
N ASP A 60 -26.05 5.79 -1.03
CA ASP A 60 -24.79 5.03 -1.05
C ASP A 60 -24.14 4.95 -2.45
N VAL A 61 -24.44 5.95 -3.29
CA VAL A 61 -24.12 5.89 -4.73
C VAL A 61 -22.63 5.87 -5.01
N THR A 62 -21.81 6.55 -4.22
CA THR A 62 -20.35 6.56 -4.38
C THR A 62 -19.77 5.15 -4.19
N ALA A 63 -20.20 4.46 -3.12
CA ALA A 63 -19.75 3.08 -2.87
C ALA A 63 -20.29 2.12 -3.95
N CYS A 64 -21.53 2.32 -4.40
CA CYS A 64 -22.11 1.54 -5.50
C CYS A 64 -21.36 1.75 -6.81
N TYR A 65 -20.96 2.98 -7.14
CA TYR A 65 -20.15 3.26 -8.32
C TYR A 65 -18.78 2.54 -8.27
N LEU A 66 -18.07 2.65 -7.18
CA LEU A 66 -16.78 1.97 -6.99
C LEU A 66 -16.93 0.45 -7.07
N ARG A 67 -17.99 -0.11 -6.49
CA ARG A 67 -18.29 -1.55 -6.57
C ARG A 67 -18.63 -1.98 -8.00
N LEU A 68 -19.37 -1.17 -8.76
CA LEU A 68 -19.64 -1.45 -10.17
C LEU A 68 -18.35 -1.59 -10.96
N LEU A 69 -17.38 -0.68 -10.77
CA LEU A 69 -16.08 -0.77 -11.45
C LEU A 69 -15.39 -2.11 -11.17
N LYS A 70 -15.39 -2.57 -9.92
CA LYS A 70 -14.83 -3.89 -9.55
C LYS A 70 -15.63 -5.05 -10.19
N THR A 71 -16.95 -4.95 -10.19
CA THR A 71 -17.81 -5.94 -10.85
C THR A 71 -17.51 -6.04 -12.34
N MET A 72 -17.25 -4.91 -13.00
CA MET A 72 -16.90 -4.86 -14.43
C MET A 72 -15.54 -5.53 -14.70
N VAL A 73 -14.56 -5.40 -13.81
CA VAL A 73 -13.27 -6.11 -13.93
C VAL A 73 -13.50 -7.62 -13.94
N VAL A 74 -14.31 -8.13 -13.00
CA VAL A 74 -14.64 -9.57 -12.90
C VAL A 74 -15.46 -10.07 -14.10
N ASN A 75 -16.19 -9.19 -14.76
CA ASN A 75 -17.07 -9.53 -15.88
C ASN A 75 -16.44 -9.26 -17.27
N ASP A 76 -15.11 -9.26 -17.37
CA ASP A 76 -14.34 -9.06 -18.62
C ASP A 76 -14.47 -7.64 -19.24
N GLU A 77 -14.97 -6.66 -18.49
CA GLU A 77 -15.03 -5.25 -18.88
C GLU A 77 -13.91 -4.42 -18.20
N GLY A 78 -12.83 -5.07 -17.79
CA GLY A 78 -11.76 -4.46 -17.00
C GLY A 78 -11.11 -3.24 -17.66
N HIS A 79 -10.96 -3.21 -18.97
CA HIS A 79 -10.40 -2.06 -19.69
C HIS A 79 -11.30 -0.80 -19.58
N ILE A 80 -12.64 -0.97 -19.60
CA ILE A 80 -13.59 0.13 -19.43
C ILE A 80 -13.55 0.62 -17.99
N ALA A 81 -13.58 -0.32 -17.03
CA ALA A 81 -13.48 -0.02 -15.60
C ALA A 81 -12.19 0.74 -15.25
N ALA A 82 -11.04 0.28 -15.77
CA ALA A 82 -9.77 0.96 -15.58
C ALA A 82 -9.76 2.39 -16.12
N ASN A 83 -10.33 2.63 -17.29
CA ASN A 83 -10.43 3.97 -17.87
C ASN A 83 -11.30 4.90 -17.01
N ALA A 84 -12.43 4.41 -16.50
CA ALA A 84 -13.27 5.16 -15.58
C ALA A 84 -12.54 5.44 -14.25
N ALA A 85 -11.82 4.46 -13.70
CA ALA A 85 -11.02 4.62 -12.50
C ALA A 85 -9.87 5.62 -12.69
N LYS A 86 -9.18 5.62 -13.83
CA LYS A 86 -8.13 6.62 -14.16
C LYS A 86 -8.67 8.04 -14.23
N LYS A 87 -9.90 8.23 -14.72
CA LYS A 87 -10.60 9.51 -14.71
C LYS A 87 -10.92 9.92 -13.27
N LEU A 88 -11.42 8.98 -12.47
CA LEU A 88 -11.78 9.21 -11.08
C LEU A 88 -10.58 9.66 -10.23
N LEU A 89 -9.36 9.17 -10.48
CA LEU A 89 -8.14 9.65 -9.83
C LEU A 89 -7.88 11.16 -10.00
N LYS A 90 -8.44 11.76 -11.06
CA LYS A 90 -8.30 13.20 -11.37
C LYS A 90 -9.50 14.02 -10.91
N ASP A 91 -10.66 13.39 -10.79
CA ASP A 91 -11.93 14.07 -10.52
C ASP A 91 -12.15 14.36 -9.03
N THR A 92 -11.38 13.73 -8.14
CA THR A 92 -11.52 13.91 -6.69
C THR A 92 -10.17 13.84 -5.95
N ASP A 93 -10.07 14.54 -4.83
CA ASP A 93 -8.95 14.49 -3.89
C ASP A 93 -9.19 13.53 -2.69
N LYS A 94 -10.37 12.93 -2.60
CA LYS A 94 -10.73 12.02 -1.50
C LYS A 94 -9.87 10.76 -1.52
N ALA A 95 -9.05 10.58 -0.49
CA ALA A 95 -8.09 9.49 -0.41
C ALA A 95 -8.73 8.10 -0.56
N TYR A 96 -9.90 7.87 0.07
CA TYR A 96 -10.61 6.60 0.01
C TYR A 96 -11.15 6.28 -1.39
N VAL A 97 -11.67 7.30 -2.10
CA VAL A 97 -12.17 7.12 -3.49
C VAL A 97 -11.02 6.85 -4.45
N ARG A 98 -9.93 7.63 -4.33
CA ARG A 98 -8.72 7.45 -5.14
C ARG A 98 -8.06 6.10 -4.86
N GLY A 99 -8.05 5.65 -3.60
CA GLY A 99 -7.56 4.33 -3.22
C GLY A 99 -8.36 3.21 -3.87
N ALA A 100 -9.70 3.30 -3.84
CA ALA A 100 -10.57 2.32 -4.50
C ALA A 100 -10.42 2.35 -6.04
N ALA A 101 -10.25 3.53 -6.64
CA ALA A 101 -9.98 3.65 -8.07
C ALA A 101 -8.62 3.03 -8.45
N LEU A 102 -7.58 3.23 -7.64
CA LEU A 102 -6.27 2.62 -7.86
C LEU A 102 -6.35 1.08 -7.77
N ASP A 103 -7.13 0.55 -6.84
CA ASP A 103 -7.38 -0.88 -6.70
C ASP A 103 -8.00 -1.48 -7.97
N VAL A 104 -9.02 -0.81 -8.54
CA VAL A 104 -9.61 -1.20 -9.84
C VAL A 104 -8.58 -1.20 -10.97
N ILE A 105 -7.71 -0.20 -11.02
CA ILE A 105 -6.65 -0.12 -12.06
C ILE A 105 -5.67 -1.28 -11.91
N ILE A 106 -5.28 -1.61 -10.68
CA ILE A 106 -4.35 -2.71 -10.39
C ILE A 106 -4.99 -4.06 -10.77
N GLU A 107 -6.23 -4.30 -10.38
CA GLU A 107 -6.94 -5.53 -10.73
C GLU A 107 -7.13 -5.69 -12.25
N ALA A 108 -7.42 -4.60 -12.96
CA ALA A 108 -7.67 -4.65 -14.41
C ALA A 108 -6.39 -4.72 -15.26
N GLU A 109 -5.31 -4.05 -14.83
CA GLU A 109 -4.11 -3.86 -15.67
C GLU A 109 -2.86 -4.57 -15.13
N GLY A 110 -2.91 -5.10 -13.91
CA GLY A 110 -1.80 -5.80 -13.28
C GLY A 110 -0.54 -4.93 -13.22
N LYS A 111 0.59 -5.45 -13.65
CA LYS A 111 1.89 -4.76 -13.61
C LYS A 111 1.95 -3.42 -14.38
N LYS A 112 1.07 -3.19 -15.33
CA LYS A 112 0.98 -1.90 -16.03
C LYS A 112 0.54 -0.76 -15.10
N ALA A 113 -0.08 -1.08 -13.95
CA ALA A 113 -0.49 -0.12 -12.95
C ALA A 113 0.67 0.48 -12.13
N VAL A 114 1.90 -0.02 -12.23
CA VAL A 114 3.07 0.47 -11.47
C VAL A 114 3.24 1.98 -11.61
N SER A 115 3.02 2.54 -12.80
CA SER A 115 3.11 4.00 -13.01
C SER A 115 2.12 4.80 -12.17
N TYR A 116 0.92 4.27 -11.91
CA TYR A 116 -0.10 4.89 -11.05
C TYR A 116 0.26 4.79 -9.57
N ILE A 117 0.87 3.68 -9.14
CA ILE A 117 1.41 3.54 -7.78
C ILE A 117 2.51 4.58 -7.54
N LEU A 118 3.48 4.69 -8.45
CA LEU A 118 4.57 5.67 -8.34
C LEU A 118 4.05 7.12 -8.39
N ALA A 119 2.97 7.39 -9.11
CA ALA A 119 2.30 8.69 -9.11
C ALA A 119 1.62 8.94 -7.76
N ALA A 120 0.94 7.95 -7.19
CA ALA A 120 0.29 8.04 -5.89
C ALA A 120 1.29 8.34 -4.76
N LEU A 121 2.53 7.83 -4.83
CA LEU A 121 3.58 8.14 -3.85
C LEU A 121 4.02 9.61 -3.81
N LYS A 122 3.70 10.40 -4.85
CA LYS A 122 3.98 11.83 -4.88
C LYS A 122 2.88 12.67 -4.23
N ASP A 123 1.78 12.05 -3.82
CA ASP A 123 0.65 12.73 -3.23
C ASP A 123 0.98 13.30 -1.84
N SER A 124 0.36 14.43 -1.50
CA SER A 124 0.51 15.04 -0.18
C SER A 124 -0.21 14.24 0.92
N ASN A 125 -1.30 13.54 0.57
CA ASN A 125 -2.08 12.75 1.49
C ASN A 125 -1.37 11.41 1.82
N ARG A 126 -0.95 11.27 3.07
CA ARG A 126 -0.25 10.07 3.54
C ARG A 126 -1.10 8.80 3.47
N GLU A 127 -2.38 8.90 3.82
CA GLU A 127 -3.31 7.78 3.80
C GLU A 127 -3.41 7.18 2.38
N TYR A 128 -3.53 8.04 1.37
CA TYR A 128 -3.54 7.60 -0.02
C TYR A 128 -2.22 6.94 -0.44
N ARG A 129 -1.05 7.51 -0.04
CA ARG A 129 0.26 6.90 -0.34
C ARG A 129 0.44 5.52 0.28
N VAL A 130 0.11 5.40 1.58
CA VAL A 130 0.22 4.12 2.32
C VAL A 130 -0.73 3.08 1.73
N ASN A 131 -1.95 3.49 1.37
CA ASN A 131 -2.89 2.60 0.70
C ASN A 131 -2.38 2.15 -0.69
N ALA A 132 -1.75 3.04 -1.45
CA ALA A 132 -1.14 2.68 -2.74
C ALA A 132 0.00 1.66 -2.59
N LEU A 133 0.83 1.79 -1.56
CA LEU A 133 1.86 0.80 -1.23
C LEU A 133 1.23 -0.55 -0.85
N ARG A 134 0.21 -0.55 0.01
CA ARG A 134 -0.51 -1.77 0.38
C ARG A 134 -1.12 -2.47 -0.85
N LEU A 135 -1.77 -1.73 -1.72
CA LEU A 135 -2.36 -2.27 -2.95
C LEU A 135 -1.30 -2.82 -3.92
N SER A 136 -0.08 -2.25 -3.90
CA SER A 136 1.00 -2.70 -4.77
C SER A 136 1.50 -4.11 -4.45
N GLU A 137 1.19 -4.66 -3.27
CA GLU A 137 1.49 -6.04 -2.89
C GLU A 137 0.90 -7.06 -3.87
N ASN A 138 -0.26 -6.75 -4.47
CA ASN A 138 -0.92 -7.63 -5.44
C ASN A 138 -0.16 -7.78 -6.77
N ILE A 139 0.76 -6.87 -7.06
CA ILE A 139 1.57 -6.88 -8.30
C ILE A 139 3.07 -6.76 -8.01
N ALA A 140 3.47 -7.07 -6.78
CA ALA A 140 4.83 -6.94 -6.31
C ALA A 140 5.78 -7.85 -7.11
N ASP A 141 6.85 -7.25 -7.64
CA ASP A 141 7.94 -7.94 -8.32
C ASP A 141 9.22 -7.09 -8.29
N GLU A 142 10.32 -7.65 -8.81
CA GLU A 142 11.62 -6.96 -8.83
C GLU A 142 11.58 -5.62 -9.59
N THR A 143 10.70 -5.46 -10.58
CA THR A 143 10.53 -4.20 -11.29
C THR A 143 9.93 -3.13 -10.38
N LEU A 144 8.89 -3.47 -9.61
CA LEU A 144 8.30 -2.59 -8.62
C LEU A 144 9.33 -2.23 -7.54
N TYR A 145 10.04 -3.24 -6.98
CA TYR A 145 11.04 -3.04 -5.94
C TYR A 145 12.14 -2.07 -6.40
N ALA A 146 12.68 -2.28 -7.61
CA ALA A 146 13.69 -1.39 -8.17
C ALA A 146 13.18 0.05 -8.37
N ASN A 147 11.92 0.23 -8.77
CA ASN A 147 11.33 1.56 -8.91
C ASN A 147 11.10 2.25 -7.56
N LEU A 148 10.68 1.51 -6.53
CA LEU A 148 10.56 2.02 -5.17
C LEU A 148 11.93 2.40 -4.61
N ALA A 149 12.96 1.58 -4.82
CA ALA A 149 14.33 1.88 -4.41
C ALA A 149 14.91 3.13 -5.10
N LYS A 150 14.57 3.38 -6.37
CA LYS A 150 14.93 4.65 -7.05
C LYS A 150 14.30 5.85 -6.35
N THR A 151 13.08 5.72 -5.82
CA THR A 151 12.40 6.80 -5.08
C THR A 151 13.11 7.12 -3.77
N LEU A 152 13.77 6.14 -3.12
CA LEU A 152 14.58 6.38 -1.91
C LEU A 152 15.78 7.30 -2.18
N LYS A 153 16.33 7.29 -3.40
CA LYS A 153 17.46 8.13 -3.80
C LYS A 153 17.05 9.57 -4.11
N ALA A 154 15.77 9.85 -4.36
CA ALA A 154 15.28 11.19 -4.67
C ALA A 154 15.39 12.12 -3.45
N LYS A 155 15.82 13.39 -3.67
CA LYS A 155 16.07 14.35 -2.58
C LYS A 155 14.81 14.90 -1.88
N ASN A 156 13.62 14.72 -2.45
CA ASN A 156 12.51 15.64 -2.20
C ASN A 156 11.35 15.15 -1.35
N ASN A 157 11.33 13.92 -0.82
CA ASN A 157 10.16 13.49 -0.05
C ASN A 157 10.53 12.53 1.09
N LYS A 158 10.90 13.11 2.25
CA LYS A 158 11.29 12.37 3.45
C LYS A 158 10.22 11.38 3.92
N LYS A 159 8.95 11.82 3.98
CA LYS A 159 7.83 10.98 4.44
C LYS A 159 7.60 9.75 3.55
N VAL A 160 7.77 9.91 2.24
CA VAL A 160 7.65 8.80 1.29
C VAL A 160 8.76 7.78 1.46
N LYS A 161 9.98 8.23 1.78
CA LYS A 161 11.10 7.31 2.04
C LYS A 161 10.83 6.39 3.22
N ALA A 162 10.36 6.95 4.33
CA ALA A 162 10.00 6.17 5.52
C ALA A 162 8.85 5.18 5.21
N ASP A 163 7.82 5.62 4.47
CA ASP A 163 6.71 4.75 4.06
C ASP A 163 7.20 3.57 3.18
N ILE A 164 8.12 3.81 2.21
CA ILE A 164 8.71 2.76 1.35
C ILE A 164 9.60 1.82 2.16
N LEU A 165 10.46 2.33 3.05
CA LEU A 165 11.32 1.51 3.89
C LEU A 165 10.51 0.59 4.80
N ASN A 166 9.45 1.11 5.42
CA ASN A 166 8.53 0.30 6.21
C ASN A 166 7.85 -0.79 5.36
N TRP A 167 7.47 -0.46 4.13
CA TRP A 167 6.89 -1.41 3.19
C TRP A 167 7.90 -2.50 2.80
N PHE A 168 9.15 -2.15 2.50
CA PHE A 168 10.21 -3.13 2.22
C PHE A 168 10.41 -4.09 3.39
N GLY A 169 10.44 -3.57 4.62
CA GLY A 169 10.57 -4.39 5.82
C GLY A 169 9.37 -5.33 6.00
N THR A 170 8.15 -4.83 5.82
CA THR A 170 6.92 -5.63 6.00
C THR A 170 6.79 -6.73 4.96
N ASN A 171 7.24 -6.48 3.73
CA ASN A 171 7.19 -7.44 2.62
C ASN A 171 8.48 -8.26 2.46
N HIS A 172 9.42 -8.15 3.40
CA HIS A 172 10.69 -8.89 3.40
C HIS A 172 11.44 -8.80 2.05
N VAL A 173 11.57 -7.59 1.50
CA VAL A 173 12.16 -7.36 0.16
C VAL A 173 13.69 -7.47 0.23
N VAL A 174 14.21 -8.69 0.24
CA VAL A 174 15.64 -9.01 0.37
C VAL A 174 16.48 -8.40 -0.75
N SER A 175 15.98 -8.37 -1.98
CA SER A 175 16.70 -7.84 -3.15
C SER A 175 17.04 -6.35 -3.06
N GLN A 176 16.42 -5.60 -2.13
CA GLN A 176 16.67 -4.18 -1.94
C GLN A 176 17.36 -3.87 -0.61
N ILE A 177 17.99 -4.85 0.03
CA ILE A 177 18.64 -4.67 1.35
C ILE A 177 19.72 -3.59 1.32
N ASP A 178 20.50 -3.46 0.25
CA ASP A 178 21.53 -2.42 0.12
C ASP A 178 20.93 -1.01 0.12
N ALA A 179 19.77 -0.85 -0.54
CA ALA A 179 19.06 0.42 -0.53
C ALA A 179 18.50 0.75 0.87
N VAL A 180 18.09 -0.26 1.63
CA VAL A 180 17.66 -0.10 3.02
C VAL A 180 18.84 0.30 3.89
N ILE A 181 19.96 -0.43 3.83
CA ILE A 181 21.17 -0.16 4.62
C ILE A 181 21.70 1.26 4.38
N THR A 182 21.76 1.69 3.11
CA THR A 182 22.20 3.06 2.76
C THR A 182 21.36 4.13 3.46
N ASN A 183 20.09 3.89 3.74
CA ASN A 183 19.20 4.84 4.42
C ASN A 183 19.32 4.79 5.96
N MET A 184 20.02 3.82 6.54
CA MET A 184 20.29 3.78 8.00
C MET A 184 21.22 4.91 8.46
N ASP A 185 21.97 5.52 7.52
CA ASP A 185 22.86 6.68 7.74
C ASP A 185 22.20 8.01 7.34
N SER A 186 20.89 8.05 7.19
CA SER A 186 20.19 9.28 6.86
C SER A 186 20.31 10.31 7.98
N ASP A 187 20.54 11.59 7.64
CA ASP A 187 20.46 12.72 8.56
C ASP A 187 19.04 12.95 9.10
N ASP A 188 18.03 12.36 8.48
CA ASP A 188 16.64 12.39 8.93
C ASP A 188 16.35 11.18 9.81
N GLU A 189 16.05 11.45 11.08
CA GLU A 189 15.84 10.43 12.09
C GLU A 189 14.70 9.46 11.75
N GLU A 190 13.59 9.95 11.17
CA GLU A 190 12.45 9.10 10.77
C GLU A 190 12.87 8.10 9.68
N ILE A 191 13.68 8.54 8.71
CA ILE A 191 14.21 7.68 7.65
C ILE A 191 15.20 6.66 8.22
N ALA A 192 16.14 7.08 9.06
CA ALA A 192 17.14 6.19 9.66
C ALA A 192 16.47 5.09 10.49
N ILE A 193 15.52 5.45 11.37
CA ILE A 193 14.78 4.49 12.19
C ILE A 193 13.93 3.54 11.33
N ALA A 194 13.28 4.05 10.29
CA ALA A 194 12.51 3.21 9.36
C ALA A 194 13.43 2.20 8.63
N ALA A 195 14.62 2.62 8.20
CA ALA A 195 15.60 1.76 7.56
C ALA A 195 16.13 0.67 8.50
N ILE A 196 16.49 1.03 9.73
CA ILE A 196 16.95 0.10 10.76
C ILE A 196 15.85 -0.93 11.06
N THR A 197 14.62 -0.47 11.24
CA THR A 197 13.47 -1.36 11.49
C THR A 197 13.22 -2.29 10.30
N ALA A 198 13.30 -1.77 9.08
CA ALA A 198 13.14 -2.56 7.86
C ALA A 198 14.22 -3.64 7.74
N ALA A 199 15.48 -3.30 7.99
CA ALA A 199 16.59 -4.26 7.97
C ALA A 199 16.36 -5.42 8.96
N GLY A 200 15.89 -5.12 10.17
CA GLY A 200 15.54 -6.15 11.17
C GLY A 200 14.43 -7.09 10.72
N LYS A 201 13.42 -6.59 10.00
CA LYS A 201 12.32 -7.40 9.45
C LYS A 201 12.74 -8.21 8.22
N ILE A 202 13.54 -7.62 7.33
CA ILE A 202 14.04 -8.30 6.13
C ILE A 202 14.94 -9.48 6.54
N GLY A 203 15.81 -9.27 7.53
CA GLY A 203 16.72 -10.31 7.99
C GLY A 203 17.91 -10.56 7.06
N GLY A 204 18.59 -11.69 7.27
CA GLY A 204 19.78 -12.08 6.50
C GLY A 204 21.08 -11.50 7.05
N ASP A 205 22.22 -12.09 6.65
CA ASP A 205 23.54 -11.76 7.21
C ASP A 205 23.94 -10.30 6.98
N THR A 206 23.69 -9.77 5.78
CA THR A 206 24.01 -8.37 5.45
C THR A 206 23.25 -7.38 6.33
N ALA A 207 21.95 -7.63 6.57
CA ALA A 207 21.14 -6.81 7.48
C ALA A 207 21.64 -6.90 8.92
N LEU A 208 22.00 -8.11 9.35
CA LEU A 208 22.48 -8.36 10.69
C LEU A 208 23.81 -7.64 10.98
N GLU A 209 24.78 -7.72 10.06
CA GLU A 209 26.07 -7.02 10.15
C GLU A 209 25.87 -5.50 10.23
N ALA A 210 25.00 -4.95 9.36
CA ALA A 210 24.67 -3.53 9.37
C ALA A 210 24.01 -3.08 10.69
N LEU A 211 23.10 -3.88 11.25
CA LEU A 211 22.45 -3.59 12.54
C LEU A 211 23.42 -3.63 13.70
N ILE A 212 24.34 -4.60 13.72
CA ILE A 212 25.38 -4.69 14.75
C ILE A 212 26.30 -3.45 14.69
N ALA A 213 26.68 -3.01 13.50
CA ALA A 213 27.48 -1.80 13.34
C ALA A 213 26.78 -0.53 13.89
N LYS A 214 25.43 -0.50 13.87
CA LYS A 214 24.64 0.62 14.41
C LYS A 214 24.52 0.63 15.94
N LEU A 215 24.95 -0.42 16.64
CA LEU A 215 24.96 -0.44 18.11
C LEU A 215 25.91 0.60 18.73
N ASN A 216 26.86 1.12 17.96
CA ASN A 216 27.75 2.22 18.37
C ASN A 216 27.43 3.52 17.61
N SER A 217 26.17 3.87 17.50
CA SER A 217 25.71 5.07 16.79
C SER A 217 24.61 5.80 17.57
N ASN A 218 24.22 6.98 17.08
CA ASN A 218 23.09 7.72 17.64
C ASN A 218 21.75 6.97 17.56
N HIS A 219 21.70 5.86 16.78
CA HIS A 219 20.52 5.01 16.61
C HIS A 219 20.68 3.65 17.31
N ALA A 220 21.56 3.52 18.31
CA ALA A 220 21.81 2.28 19.03
C ALA A 220 20.54 1.64 19.60
N ASP A 221 19.62 2.44 20.14
CA ASP A 221 18.34 1.94 20.68
C ASP A 221 17.45 1.34 19.60
N ALA A 222 17.36 1.98 18.43
CA ALA A 222 16.61 1.45 17.30
C ALA A 222 17.23 0.14 16.77
N ALA A 223 18.56 0.08 16.66
CA ALA A 223 19.29 -1.12 16.26
C ALA A 223 19.09 -2.27 17.25
N THR A 224 19.15 -1.98 18.57
CA THR A 224 18.88 -2.97 19.62
C THR A 224 17.46 -3.54 19.50
N LYS A 225 16.45 -2.67 19.32
CA LYS A 225 15.05 -3.12 19.11
C LYS A 225 14.91 -3.97 17.86
N ALA A 226 15.54 -3.60 16.76
CA ALA A 226 15.52 -4.36 15.52
C ALA A 226 16.19 -5.73 15.67
N LEU A 227 17.32 -5.81 16.39
CA LEU A 227 18.02 -7.06 16.70
C LEU A 227 17.25 -7.95 17.67
N LEU A 228 16.51 -7.38 18.64
CA LEU A 228 15.63 -8.15 19.53
C LEU A 228 14.51 -8.87 18.78
N SER A 229 13.97 -8.24 17.73
CA SER A 229 12.91 -8.79 16.88
C SER A 229 13.42 -9.40 15.58
N PHE A 230 14.73 -9.55 15.42
CA PHE A 230 15.36 -10.00 14.18
C PHE A 230 14.87 -11.39 13.77
N ASN A 231 14.47 -11.50 12.49
CA ASN A 231 14.02 -12.76 11.93
C ASN A 231 15.22 -13.58 11.44
N GLY A 232 15.73 -14.46 12.30
CA GLY A 232 16.85 -15.32 11.96
C GLY A 232 17.74 -15.69 13.16
N LYS A 233 18.73 -16.54 12.91
CA LYS A 233 19.76 -16.92 13.90
C LYS A 233 20.82 -15.82 13.97
N ILE A 234 21.02 -15.23 15.14
CA ILE A 234 22.00 -14.15 15.35
C ILE A 234 23.14 -14.55 16.30
N ASN A 235 23.07 -15.75 16.92
CA ASN A 235 24.00 -16.17 17.97
C ASN A 235 25.46 -16.03 17.53
N ASN A 236 25.85 -16.58 16.37
CA ASN A 236 27.23 -16.52 15.90
C ASN A 236 27.71 -15.10 15.64
N ASN A 237 26.82 -14.20 15.15
CA ASN A 237 27.19 -12.82 14.86
C ASN A 237 27.27 -12.00 16.15
N ILE A 238 26.42 -12.27 17.14
CA ILE A 238 26.52 -11.68 18.46
C ILE A 238 27.80 -12.14 19.17
N MET A 239 28.16 -13.42 19.06
CA MET A 239 29.44 -13.93 19.60
C MET A 239 30.64 -13.23 18.97
N LYS A 240 30.67 -13.03 17.66
CA LYS A 240 31.70 -12.23 16.98
C LYS A 240 31.71 -10.76 17.45
N ALA A 241 30.55 -10.18 17.73
CA ALA A 241 30.43 -8.81 18.20
C ALA A 241 31.03 -8.61 19.61
N LEU A 242 31.21 -9.69 20.38
CA LEU A 242 31.92 -9.62 21.68
C LEU A 242 33.40 -9.31 21.52
N ASP A 243 34.01 -9.56 20.38
CA ASP A 243 35.41 -9.22 20.07
C ASP A 243 35.56 -7.79 19.50
N ALA A 244 34.46 -7.08 19.28
CA ALA A 244 34.42 -5.72 18.78
C ALA A 244 34.78 -4.68 19.85
N ASP A 245 34.61 -3.41 19.55
CA ASP A 245 34.84 -2.33 20.51
C ASP A 245 33.95 -2.43 21.76
N LYS A 246 34.30 -1.67 22.81
CA LYS A 246 33.60 -1.74 24.10
C LYS A 246 32.12 -1.47 24.03
N ALA A 247 31.67 -0.54 23.17
CA ALA A 247 30.25 -0.15 23.08
C ALA A 247 29.43 -1.27 22.42
N ILE A 248 29.93 -1.81 21.30
CA ILE A 248 29.30 -2.95 20.59
C ILE A 248 29.27 -4.18 21.50
N ARG A 249 30.35 -4.47 22.22
CA ARG A 249 30.44 -5.58 23.17
C ARG A 249 29.38 -5.49 24.25
N ILE A 250 29.21 -4.33 24.90
CA ILE A 250 28.19 -4.12 25.95
C ILE A 250 26.79 -4.33 25.36
N ALA A 251 26.51 -3.76 24.19
CA ALA A 251 25.22 -3.92 23.52
C ALA A 251 24.95 -5.38 23.14
N ALA A 252 25.97 -6.11 22.65
CA ALA A 252 25.88 -7.55 22.32
C ALA A 252 25.58 -8.41 23.55
N LEU A 253 26.24 -8.13 24.71
CA LEU A 253 25.94 -8.82 25.96
C LEU A 253 24.52 -8.58 26.46
N ASN A 254 24.05 -7.33 26.40
CA ASN A 254 22.68 -6.98 26.78
C ASN A 254 21.66 -7.68 25.87
N LEU A 255 21.93 -7.72 24.56
CA LEU A 255 21.08 -8.38 23.59
C LEU A 255 21.03 -9.90 23.83
N ALA A 256 22.18 -10.54 24.06
CA ALA A 256 22.27 -11.97 24.38
C ALA A 256 21.45 -12.32 25.63
N SER A 257 21.61 -11.52 26.68
CA SER A 257 20.85 -11.69 27.94
C SER A 257 19.33 -11.54 27.70
N THR A 258 18.91 -10.52 26.93
CA THR A 258 17.50 -10.24 26.71
C THR A 258 16.82 -11.29 25.81
N ARG A 259 17.56 -11.87 24.86
CA ARG A 259 17.04 -12.95 23.98
C ARG A 259 17.18 -14.34 24.61
N SER A 260 17.68 -14.46 25.84
CA SER A 260 17.97 -15.76 26.49
C SER A 260 18.78 -16.68 25.58
N MET A 261 19.86 -16.14 25.01
CA MET A 261 20.75 -16.89 24.12
C MET A 261 21.66 -17.75 24.98
N ASP A 262 21.73 -19.07 24.66
CA ASP A 262 22.62 -20.03 25.30
C ASP A 262 24.06 -19.91 24.80
#